data_7cfffb7ef8c46ea3a4b00a0bc476165f
#
_entry.id   7cfffb7ef8c46ea3a4b00a0bc476165f
#
_cell.length_a   1.000
_cell.length_b   1.000
_cell.length_c   1.000
_cell.angle_alpha   90.00
_cell.angle_beta   90.00
_cell.angle_gamma   90.00
#
_symmetry.space_group_name_H-M   'P 1'
#
loop_
_entity.id
_entity.type
_entity.pdbx_description
1 polymer ?
#
loop_
_entity_poly.entity_id
_entity_poly.type
_entity_poly.pdbx_seq_one_letter_code
_entity_poly.pdbx_strand_id
1 'polypeptide(L)' 'MELKGTKTEKNLWTAFAGESQARNKYTFYASKARKDGYVQIAKIFEETAANEKEHAELWFKAL' A
#
# COMPACT_ATOMS: atom_id res chain seq x y z
N MET A 1 21.02 -10.65 -15.01
CA MET A 1 21.46 -10.38 -13.63
C MET A 1 20.47 -11.01 -12.67
N GLU A 2 20.95 -11.82 -11.76
CA GLU A 2 20.05 -12.42 -10.77
C GLU A 2 19.75 -11.40 -9.68
N LEU A 3 18.46 -11.27 -9.38
CA LEU A 3 17.99 -10.36 -8.32
C LEU A 3 18.14 -10.97 -6.92
N LYS A 4 18.04 -12.29 -6.83
CA LYS A 4 18.03 -13.02 -5.57
C LYS A 4 19.32 -12.78 -4.77
N GLY A 5 19.17 -12.46 -3.48
CA GLY A 5 20.27 -12.22 -2.58
C GLY A 5 20.91 -10.84 -2.69
N THR A 6 20.43 -9.99 -3.59
CA THR A 6 21.00 -8.65 -3.79
C THR A 6 20.38 -7.64 -2.82
N LYS A 7 21.08 -6.52 -2.64
CA LYS A 7 20.57 -5.37 -1.89
C LYS A 7 19.32 -4.80 -2.55
N THR A 8 19.24 -4.86 -3.87
CA THR A 8 18.06 -4.41 -4.62
C THR A 8 16.84 -5.26 -4.28
N GLU A 9 16.99 -6.59 -4.22
CA GLU A 9 15.91 -7.47 -3.81
C GLU A 9 15.41 -7.12 -2.42
N LYS A 10 16.32 -6.94 -1.46
CA LYS A 10 15.97 -6.56 -0.09
C LYS A 10 15.19 -5.26 -0.05
N ASN A 11 15.63 -4.27 -0.82
CA ASN A 11 14.97 -2.96 -0.88
C ASN A 11 13.57 -3.07 -1.49
N LEU A 12 13.40 -3.91 -2.50
CA LEU A 12 12.09 -4.14 -3.13
C LEU A 12 11.11 -4.79 -2.15
N TRP A 13 11.56 -5.78 -1.37
CA TRP A 13 10.73 -6.38 -0.34
C TRP A 13 10.34 -5.38 0.75
N THR A 14 11.27 -4.53 1.15
CA THR A 14 10.99 -3.47 2.14
C THR A 14 9.96 -2.48 1.60
N ALA A 15 10.10 -2.06 0.35
CA ALA A 15 9.14 -1.16 -0.29
C ALA A 15 7.75 -1.81 -0.41
N PHE A 16 7.69 -3.06 -0.84
CA PHE A 16 6.44 -3.81 -0.95
C PHE A 16 5.74 -3.91 0.41
N ALA A 17 6.48 -4.26 1.46
CA ALA A 17 5.92 -4.39 2.80
C ALA A 17 5.40 -3.04 3.32
N GLY A 18 6.16 -1.98 3.13
CA GLY A 18 5.76 -0.63 3.57
C GLY A 18 4.50 -0.14 2.88
N GLU A 19 4.42 -0.31 1.54
CA GLU A 19 3.25 0.10 0.78
C GLU A 19 2.02 -0.73 1.14
N SER A 20 2.21 -2.03 1.39
CA SER A 20 1.11 -2.92 1.78
C SER A 20 0.57 -2.58 3.16
N GLN A 21 1.44 -2.25 4.13
CA GLN A 21 1.03 -1.81 5.46
C GLN A 21 0.26 -0.49 5.39
N ALA A 22 0.75 0.45 4.59
CA ALA A 22 0.08 1.75 4.40
C ALA A 22 -1.31 1.55 3.80
N ARG A 23 -1.45 0.68 2.79
CA ARG A 23 -2.75 0.36 2.20
C ARG A 23 -3.73 -0.16 3.24
N ASN A 24 -3.31 -1.11 4.08
CA ASN A 24 -4.18 -1.66 5.12
C ASN A 24 -4.60 -0.60 6.12
N LYS A 25 -3.67 0.26 6.52
CA LYS A 25 -3.95 1.37 7.45
C LYS A 25 -5.02 2.29 6.88
N TYR A 26 -4.89 2.71 5.62
CA TYR A 26 -5.85 3.60 4.98
C TYR A 26 -7.20 2.93 4.74
N THR A 27 -7.22 1.63 4.48
CA THR A 27 -8.47 0.87 4.37
C THR A 27 -9.23 0.90 5.71
N PHE A 28 -8.54 0.72 6.83
CA PHE A 28 -9.15 0.79 8.15
C PHE A 28 -9.62 2.20 8.48
N TYR A 29 -8.85 3.22 8.12
CA TYR A 29 -9.27 4.62 8.33
C TYR A 29 -10.52 4.94 7.52
N ALA A 30 -10.62 4.47 6.28
CA ALA A 30 -11.80 4.66 5.45
C ALA A 30 -13.03 4.03 6.10
N SER A 31 -12.91 2.80 6.59
CA SER A 31 -13.98 2.09 7.27
C SER A 31 -14.46 2.86 8.51
N LYS A 32 -13.54 3.35 9.32
CA LYS A 32 -13.85 4.14 10.51
C LYS A 32 -14.56 5.44 10.14
N ALA A 33 -14.05 6.13 9.12
CA ALA A 33 -14.64 7.39 8.66
C ALA A 33 -16.08 7.18 8.17
N ARG A 34 -16.35 6.08 7.45
CA ARG A 34 -17.73 5.77 7.01
C ARG A 34 -18.66 5.52 8.18
N LYS A 35 -18.20 4.77 9.17
CA LYS A 35 -19.00 4.51 10.38
C LYS A 35 -19.36 5.79 11.11
N ASP A 36 -18.45 6.76 11.12
CA ASP A 36 -18.64 8.03 11.80
C ASP A 36 -19.38 9.07 10.91
N GLY A 37 -19.74 8.71 9.68
CA GLY A 37 -20.48 9.57 8.77
C GLY A 37 -19.65 10.51 7.94
N TYR A 38 -18.32 10.38 7.94
CA TYR A 38 -17.41 11.25 7.16
C TYR A 38 -17.14 10.65 5.79
N VAL A 39 -18.15 10.70 4.90
CA VAL A 39 -18.10 10.00 3.61
C VAL A 39 -17.00 10.53 2.70
N GLN A 40 -16.79 11.84 2.65
CA GLN A 40 -15.75 12.43 1.79
C GLN A 40 -14.35 12.05 2.27
N ILE A 41 -14.14 12.07 3.57
CA ILE A 41 -12.87 11.63 4.18
C ILE A 41 -12.64 10.14 3.88
N ALA A 42 -13.68 9.33 3.99
CA ALA A 42 -13.58 7.90 3.66
C ALA A 42 -13.14 7.69 2.20
N LYS A 43 -13.70 8.46 1.27
CA LYS A 43 -13.31 8.37 -0.15
C LYS A 43 -11.85 8.71 -0.36
N ILE A 44 -11.34 9.73 0.31
CA ILE A 44 -9.92 10.10 0.22
C ILE A 44 -9.04 8.96 0.69
N PHE A 45 -9.36 8.34 1.82
CA PHE A 45 -8.59 7.18 2.31
C PHE A 45 -8.68 5.98 1.39
N GLU A 46 -9.86 5.74 0.78
CA GLU A 46 -10.03 4.65 -0.19
C GLU A 46 -9.17 4.85 -1.43
N GLU A 47 -9.12 6.07 -1.96
CA GLU A 47 -8.28 6.41 -3.10
C GLU A 47 -6.80 6.24 -2.75
N THR A 48 -6.40 6.71 -1.57
CA THR A 48 -5.02 6.55 -1.10
C THR A 48 -4.65 5.08 -0.96
N ALA A 49 -5.55 4.26 -0.41
CA ALA A 49 -5.33 2.82 -0.30
C ALA A 49 -5.19 2.15 -1.67
N ALA A 50 -5.97 2.57 -2.66
CA ALA A 50 -5.87 2.05 -4.02
C ALA A 50 -4.52 2.41 -4.65
N ASN A 51 -4.04 3.64 -4.44
CA ASN A 51 -2.73 4.06 -4.93
C ASN A 51 -1.60 3.26 -4.30
N GLU A 52 -1.67 3.01 -2.99
CA GLU A 52 -0.67 2.19 -2.30
C GLU A 52 -0.67 0.75 -2.81
N LYS A 53 -1.84 0.20 -3.14
CA LYS A 53 -1.94 -1.11 -3.75
C LYS A 53 -1.22 -1.17 -5.09
N GLU A 54 -1.42 -0.17 -5.94
CA GLU A 54 -0.74 -0.09 -7.24
C GLU A 54 0.77 -0.02 -7.07
N HIS A 55 1.26 0.77 -6.12
CA HIS A 55 2.69 0.86 -5.82
C HIS A 55 3.23 -0.49 -5.35
N ALA A 56 2.53 -1.17 -4.46
CA ALA A 56 2.93 -2.49 -3.98
C ALA A 56 3.00 -3.51 -5.12
N GLU A 57 2.04 -3.48 -6.04
CA GLU A 57 2.04 -4.35 -7.21
C GLU A 57 3.26 -4.11 -8.10
N LEU A 58 3.65 -2.84 -8.29
CA LEU A 58 4.84 -2.51 -9.06
C LEU A 58 6.10 -3.10 -8.43
N TRP A 59 6.26 -2.94 -7.12
CA TRP A 59 7.41 -3.51 -6.40
C TRP A 59 7.41 -5.03 -6.44
N PHE A 60 6.25 -5.64 -6.29
CA PHE A 60 6.12 -7.10 -6.36
C PHE A 60 6.47 -7.64 -7.74
N LYS A 61 6.03 -6.98 -8.80
CA LYS A 61 6.35 -7.38 -10.17
C LYS A 61 7.84 -7.27 -10.48
N ALA A 62 8.55 -6.34 -9.83
CA ALA A 62 9.99 -6.21 -9.97
C ALA A 62 10.76 -7.33 -9.25
N LEU A 63 10.14 -7.98 -8.30
CA LEU A 63 10.72 -9.13 -7.60
C LEU A 63 10.58 -10.39 -8.43
#